data_b6ecfd0c29a1ee3b570f41e7ceee82e6
#
_entry.id   b6ecfd0c29a1ee3b570f41e7ceee82e6
#
_cell.length_a   1.000
_cell.length_b   1.000
_cell.length_c   1.000
_cell.angle_alpha   90.00
_cell.angle_beta   90.00
_cell.angle_gamma   90.00
#
_symmetry.space_group_name_H-M   'P 1'
#
loop_
_entity.id
_entity.type
_entity.pdbx_description
1 polymer ?
#
loop_
_entity_poly.entity_id
_entity_poly.type
_entity_poly.pdbx_seq_one_letter_code
_entity_poly.pdbx_strand_id
1 'polypeptide(L)'
;SDVWADPGSQHKPAAWEGLSLDELKAAMTAHTKDVLSALKDKGITPEWVQVGNETGPGMLWDTDAAVSGGMGGNGVEYVENKKNFSDFITTGCVAVKEVFPNAKVIVHLQGGDDNNLYRWIFDVLKENNAQYDVIGMSLYPGTDTWKTMTSSCIANMKDMVSRYNKEVMICEVGMSWDEAATSKEFLTELIAQSKAIDECLGVFYWEPQSYGGWNGYTLGAFDESGKPTVAMDAFNQ
;
A
#
# COMPACT_ATOMS: atom_id res chain seq x y z
N SER A 1 -5.18 7.35 -14.76
CA SER A 1 -3.99 6.83 -15.43
C SER A 1 -3.27 5.86 -14.50
N ASP A 2 -2.94 4.69 -15.00
CA ASP A 2 -2.29 3.64 -14.22
C ASP A 2 -0.82 3.95 -13.86
N VAL A 3 -0.27 4.99 -14.47
CA VAL A 3 1.14 5.40 -14.29
C VAL A 3 1.46 5.76 -12.84
N TRP A 4 0.56 6.40 -12.15
CA TRP A 4 0.75 6.83 -10.75
C TRP A 4 0.28 5.81 -9.69
N ALA A 5 -0.24 4.67 -10.12
CA ALA A 5 -0.49 3.52 -9.25
C ALA A 5 0.70 2.54 -9.23
N ASP A 6 1.62 2.67 -10.19
CA ASP A 6 2.86 1.88 -10.24
C ASP A 6 3.88 2.48 -9.26
N PRO A 7 4.37 1.73 -8.26
CA PRO A 7 5.36 2.22 -7.29
C PRO A 7 6.68 2.64 -7.94
N GLY A 8 6.99 2.11 -9.12
CA GLY A 8 8.15 2.50 -9.91
C GLY A 8 7.95 3.79 -10.72
N SER A 9 6.75 4.37 -10.76
CA SER A 9 6.40 5.48 -11.63
C SER A 9 5.33 6.39 -11.01
N GLN A 10 5.60 6.98 -9.86
CA GLN A 10 4.67 7.82 -9.08
C GLN A 10 4.56 9.26 -9.61
N HIS A 11 4.59 9.45 -10.93
CA HIS A 11 4.49 10.76 -11.57
C HIS A 11 3.08 11.34 -11.47
N LYS A 12 2.99 12.66 -11.60
CA LYS A 12 1.71 13.36 -11.68
C LYS A 12 0.93 12.93 -12.93
N PRO A 13 -0.42 12.87 -12.86
CA PRO A 13 -1.23 12.83 -14.07
C PRO A 13 -0.92 14.03 -14.98
N ALA A 14 -0.94 13.84 -16.30
CA ALA A 14 -0.65 14.92 -17.25
C ALA A 14 -1.50 16.19 -17.03
N ALA A 15 -2.75 16.02 -16.57
CA ALA A 15 -3.64 17.14 -16.24
C ALA A 15 -3.21 17.95 -15.00
N TRP A 16 -2.27 17.43 -14.21
CA TRP A 16 -1.77 18.08 -12.98
C TRP A 16 -0.34 18.63 -13.15
N GLU A 17 0.24 18.48 -14.32
CA GLU A 17 1.53 19.10 -14.66
C GLU A 17 1.42 20.63 -14.62
N GLY A 18 2.42 21.29 -14.07
CA GLY A 18 2.47 22.76 -13.97
C GLY A 18 1.56 23.40 -12.92
N LEU A 19 0.82 22.59 -12.13
CA LEU A 19 0.04 23.11 -11.01
C LEU A 19 0.97 23.55 -9.87
N SER A 20 0.61 24.65 -9.21
CA SER A 20 1.19 25.04 -7.92
C SER A 20 0.83 24.01 -6.84
N LEU A 21 1.53 24.04 -5.71
CA LEU A 21 1.29 23.11 -4.60
C LEU A 21 -0.17 23.14 -4.10
N ASP A 22 -0.75 24.34 -3.99
CA ASP A 22 -2.14 24.48 -3.53
C ASP A 22 -3.15 23.97 -4.57
N GLU A 23 -2.92 24.24 -5.85
CA GLU A 23 -3.75 23.69 -6.93
C GLU A 23 -3.63 22.17 -7.02
N LEU A 24 -2.43 21.62 -6.81
CA LEU A 24 -2.20 20.17 -6.79
C LEU A 24 -2.95 19.49 -5.63
N LYS A 25 -2.92 20.08 -4.43
CA LYS A 25 -3.71 19.61 -3.29
C LYS A 25 -5.22 19.69 -3.56
N ALA A 26 -5.66 20.77 -4.19
CA ALA A 26 -7.06 20.93 -4.58
C ALA A 26 -7.49 19.89 -5.62
N ALA A 27 -6.65 19.63 -6.64
CA ALA A 27 -6.91 18.62 -7.66
C ALA A 27 -6.96 17.20 -7.04
N MET A 28 -6.04 16.89 -6.13
CA MET A 28 -6.03 15.62 -5.40
C MET A 28 -7.29 15.45 -4.53
N THR A 29 -7.70 16.51 -3.83
CA THR A 29 -8.93 16.53 -3.04
C THR A 29 -10.15 16.27 -3.91
N ALA A 30 -10.27 17.00 -5.03
CA ALA A 30 -11.40 16.85 -5.97
C ALA A 30 -11.46 15.43 -6.52
N HIS A 31 -10.35 14.89 -7.02
CA HIS A 31 -10.28 13.52 -7.56
C HIS A 31 -10.68 12.47 -6.51
N THR A 32 -10.14 12.55 -5.29
CA THR A 32 -10.46 11.61 -4.21
C THR A 32 -11.96 11.65 -3.87
N LYS A 33 -12.53 12.84 -3.75
CA LYS A 33 -13.96 13.02 -3.45
C LYS A 33 -14.85 12.54 -4.58
N ASP A 34 -14.48 12.79 -5.83
CA ASP A 34 -15.27 12.35 -7.01
C ASP A 34 -15.36 10.83 -7.06
N VAL A 35 -14.22 10.13 -6.90
CA VAL A 35 -14.19 8.65 -6.88
C VAL A 35 -15.02 8.10 -5.73
N LEU A 36 -14.82 8.62 -4.51
CA LEU A 36 -15.52 8.12 -3.33
C LEU A 36 -17.01 8.46 -3.34
N SER A 37 -17.39 9.62 -3.87
CA SER A 37 -18.80 9.99 -4.06
C SER A 37 -19.49 9.07 -5.06
N ALA A 38 -18.82 8.70 -6.14
CA ALA A 38 -19.36 7.73 -7.10
C ALA A 38 -19.62 6.35 -6.46
N LEU A 39 -18.75 5.90 -5.55
CA LEU A 39 -18.99 4.67 -4.76
C LEU A 39 -20.20 4.84 -3.83
N LYS A 40 -20.27 5.96 -3.12
CA LYS A 40 -21.37 6.28 -2.20
C LYS A 40 -22.71 6.31 -2.92
N ASP A 41 -22.77 6.90 -4.12
CA ASP A 41 -23.98 6.97 -4.95
C ASP A 41 -24.46 5.58 -5.41
N LYS A 42 -23.56 4.59 -5.42
CA LYS A 42 -23.87 3.17 -5.69
C LYS A 42 -24.17 2.36 -4.43
N GLY A 43 -24.23 3.00 -3.26
CA GLY A 43 -24.47 2.34 -1.97
C GLY A 43 -23.25 1.55 -1.46
N ILE A 44 -22.06 1.79 -1.99
CA ILE A 44 -20.82 1.15 -1.54
C ILE A 44 -20.20 2.02 -0.44
N THR A 45 -19.94 1.42 0.71
CA THR A 45 -19.28 2.10 1.84
C THR A 45 -17.97 1.36 2.13
N PRO A 46 -16.81 1.92 1.75
CA PRO A 46 -15.53 1.31 2.06
C PRO A 46 -15.24 1.41 3.55
N GLU A 47 -14.71 0.36 4.12
CA GLU A 47 -14.19 0.35 5.49
C GLU A 47 -12.79 0.95 5.55
N TRP A 48 -11.98 0.67 4.51
CA TRP A 48 -10.62 1.16 4.35
C TRP A 48 -10.45 1.86 3.01
N VAL A 49 -9.66 2.93 2.99
CA VAL A 49 -9.27 3.65 1.77
C VAL A 49 -7.76 3.86 1.79
N GLN A 50 -7.09 3.34 0.79
CA GLN A 50 -5.65 3.51 0.63
C GLN A 50 -5.36 4.79 -0.16
N VAL A 51 -4.55 5.68 0.41
CA VAL A 51 -4.09 6.91 -0.23
C VAL A 51 -2.70 6.68 -0.83
N GLY A 52 -2.64 6.58 -2.14
CA GLY A 52 -1.46 6.14 -2.88
C GLY A 52 -1.29 4.62 -2.84
N ASN A 53 -0.33 4.10 -3.60
CA ASN A 53 0.05 2.69 -3.65
C ASN A 53 1.54 2.56 -3.52
N GLU A 54 2.02 1.76 -2.54
CA GLU A 54 3.43 1.50 -2.30
C GLU A 54 4.31 2.77 -2.32
N THR A 55 3.92 3.75 -1.53
CA THR A 55 4.45 5.11 -1.56
C THR A 55 5.81 5.28 -0.84
N GLY A 56 6.60 4.21 -0.71
CA GLY A 56 7.95 4.29 -0.17
C GLY A 56 8.84 5.32 -0.87
N PRO A 57 8.86 5.41 -2.22
CA PRO A 57 9.60 6.45 -2.92
C PRO A 57 8.87 7.81 -2.96
N GLY A 58 7.75 7.96 -2.26
CA GLY A 58 6.90 9.14 -2.30
C GLY A 58 5.77 9.03 -3.33
N MET A 59 5.13 10.15 -3.63
CA MET A 59 4.04 10.25 -4.60
C MET A 59 4.04 11.60 -5.30
N LEU A 60 3.37 11.68 -6.46
CA LEU A 60 3.27 12.92 -7.25
C LEU A 60 4.64 13.55 -7.51
N TRP A 61 5.54 12.75 -8.06
CA TRP A 61 6.92 13.15 -8.32
C TRP A 61 7.02 14.33 -9.28
N ASP A 62 7.99 15.21 -9.04
CA ASP A 62 8.34 16.33 -9.91
C ASP A 62 9.84 16.64 -9.79
N THR A 63 10.41 17.28 -10.79
CA THR A 63 11.76 17.84 -10.76
C THR A 63 11.84 19.16 -10.01
N ASP A 64 10.71 19.85 -9.81
CA ASP A 64 10.58 21.03 -8.96
C ASP A 64 10.27 20.63 -7.52
N ALA A 65 11.20 20.91 -6.61
CA ALA A 65 11.04 20.66 -5.18
C ALA A 65 9.83 21.36 -4.56
N ALA A 66 9.37 22.48 -5.13
CA ALA A 66 8.21 23.22 -4.60
C ALA A 66 6.92 22.41 -4.68
N VAL A 67 6.82 21.49 -5.62
CA VAL A 67 5.59 20.74 -5.94
C VAL A 67 5.80 19.22 -5.99
N SER A 68 7.01 18.71 -5.68
CA SER A 68 7.32 17.28 -5.59
C SER A 68 6.90 16.71 -4.25
N GLY A 69 6.32 15.52 -4.26
CA GLY A 69 6.14 14.66 -3.08
C GLY A 69 7.06 13.45 -3.08
N GLY A 70 8.20 13.53 -3.77
CA GLY A 70 9.23 12.49 -3.77
C GLY A 70 9.85 12.31 -2.39
N MET A 71 10.23 11.07 -2.05
CA MET A 71 10.86 10.72 -0.78
C MET A 71 12.34 10.33 -0.90
N GLY A 72 12.90 10.49 -2.10
CA GLY A 72 14.23 10.04 -2.42
C GLY A 72 14.23 8.66 -3.07
N GLY A 73 15.24 8.41 -3.87
CA GLY A 73 15.38 7.15 -4.59
C GLY A 73 16.57 7.22 -5.55
N ASN A 74 17.18 6.07 -5.81
CA ASN A 74 18.39 5.97 -6.60
C ASN A 74 18.12 6.33 -8.07
N GLY A 75 18.59 7.49 -8.51
CA GLY A 75 18.65 7.87 -9.92
C GLY A 75 17.31 8.21 -10.57
N VAL A 76 16.31 8.58 -9.81
CA VAL A 76 15.00 8.95 -10.33
C VAL A 76 14.96 10.44 -10.67
N GLU A 77 14.24 10.80 -11.72
CA GLU A 77 14.10 12.17 -12.20
C GLU A 77 13.14 13.01 -11.33
N TYR A 78 13.34 13.01 -10.01
CA TYR A 78 12.56 13.82 -9.09
C TYR A 78 13.40 14.29 -7.90
N VAL A 79 12.93 15.32 -7.23
CA VAL A 79 13.56 15.84 -6.02
C VAL A 79 12.79 15.45 -4.76
N GLU A 80 13.52 15.16 -3.69
CA GLU A 80 12.96 14.81 -2.39
C GLU A 80 12.27 16.03 -1.75
N ASN A 81 11.04 15.84 -1.27
CA ASN A 81 10.35 16.78 -0.41
C ASN A 81 9.42 16.07 0.60
N LYS A 82 9.97 15.76 1.75
CA LYS A 82 9.30 15.05 2.85
C LYS A 82 8.05 15.77 3.35
N LYS A 83 8.08 17.10 3.37
CA LYS A 83 6.93 17.88 3.81
C LYS A 83 5.77 17.78 2.82
N ASN A 84 6.03 17.94 1.53
CA ASN A 84 4.98 17.81 0.52
C ASN A 84 4.37 16.41 0.51
N PHE A 85 5.19 15.36 0.63
CA PHE A 85 4.71 14.00 0.78
C PHE A 85 3.73 13.86 1.96
N SER A 86 4.12 14.36 3.12
CA SER A 86 3.28 14.33 4.33
C SER A 86 1.99 15.13 4.17
N ASP A 87 2.06 16.27 3.47
CA ASP A 87 0.91 17.11 3.15
C ASP A 87 -0.04 16.40 2.17
N PHE A 88 0.47 15.66 1.17
CA PHE A 88 -0.36 14.90 0.24
C PHE A 88 -1.07 13.75 0.94
N ILE A 89 -0.40 12.99 1.81
CA ILE A 89 -1.05 11.97 2.64
C ILE A 89 -2.19 12.60 3.47
N THR A 90 -1.92 13.72 4.13
CA THR A 90 -2.94 14.44 4.92
C THR A 90 -4.09 14.93 4.04
N THR A 91 -3.79 15.48 2.87
CA THR A 91 -4.81 15.97 1.91
C THR A 91 -5.74 14.83 1.48
N GLY A 92 -5.19 13.67 1.13
CA GLY A 92 -5.98 12.49 0.79
C GLY A 92 -6.81 12.00 1.98
N CYS A 93 -6.22 11.94 3.17
CA CYS A 93 -6.92 11.54 4.39
C CYS A 93 -8.14 12.43 4.67
N VAL A 94 -7.96 13.75 4.63
CA VAL A 94 -9.05 14.72 4.85
C VAL A 94 -10.15 14.52 3.80
N ALA A 95 -9.78 14.39 2.53
CA ALA A 95 -10.75 14.18 1.44
C ALA A 95 -11.56 12.89 1.62
N VAL A 96 -10.92 11.79 2.06
CA VAL A 96 -11.61 10.53 2.41
C VAL A 96 -12.62 10.76 3.53
N LYS A 97 -12.19 11.38 4.63
CA LYS A 97 -13.04 11.60 5.82
C LYS A 97 -14.22 12.54 5.53
N GLU A 98 -14.11 13.45 4.59
CA GLU A 98 -15.23 14.31 4.17
C GLU A 98 -16.36 13.52 3.48
N VAL A 99 -16.05 12.43 2.77
CA VAL A 99 -17.04 11.59 2.10
C VAL A 99 -17.48 10.43 2.99
N PHE A 100 -16.52 9.75 3.63
CA PHE A 100 -16.71 8.60 4.52
C PHE A 100 -16.01 8.83 5.87
N PRO A 101 -16.65 9.53 6.82
CA PRO A 101 -16.02 9.90 8.11
C PRO A 101 -15.49 8.72 8.92
N ASN A 102 -16.10 7.54 8.75
CA ASN A 102 -15.75 6.33 9.50
C ASN A 102 -14.74 5.44 8.78
N ALA A 103 -14.46 5.66 7.49
CA ALA A 103 -13.47 4.88 6.76
C ALA A 103 -12.07 5.14 7.32
N LYS A 104 -11.28 4.09 7.54
CA LYS A 104 -9.88 4.22 7.95
C LYS A 104 -9.00 4.47 6.73
N VAL A 105 -8.02 5.35 6.88
CA VAL A 105 -7.09 5.71 5.79
C VAL A 105 -5.77 4.99 5.97
N ILE A 106 -5.36 4.27 4.93
CA ILE A 106 -4.14 3.47 4.89
C ILE A 106 -3.04 4.25 4.16
N VAL A 107 -1.84 4.29 4.74
CA VAL A 107 -0.58 4.58 4.04
C VAL A 107 0.11 3.24 3.78
N HIS A 108 0.30 2.91 2.51
CA HIS A 108 0.79 1.62 2.06
C HIS A 108 2.20 1.72 1.50
N LEU A 109 3.10 0.86 1.99
CA LEU A 109 4.48 0.75 1.51
C LEU A 109 4.77 -0.68 1.05
N GLN A 110 5.67 -0.79 0.07
CA GLN A 110 6.31 -2.05 -0.34
C GLN A 110 7.24 -2.59 0.76
N GLY A 111 7.69 -3.84 0.60
CA GLY A 111 8.75 -4.41 1.43
C GLY A 111 8.41 -4.46 2.91
N GLY A 112 7.30 -5.12 3.26
CA GLY A 112 6.82 -5.23 4.65
C GLY A 112 7.84 -5.83 5.63
N ASP A 113 8.88 -6.48 5.14
CA ASP A 113 10.01 -7.02 5.91
C ASP A 113 11.15 -6.01 6.14
N ASP A 114 11.14 -4.84 5.48
CA ASP A 114 12.16 -3.79 5.66
C ASP A 114 11.76 -2.77 6.72
N ASN A 115 12.04 -3.07 7.98
CA ASN A 115 11.76 -2.18 9.10
C ASN A 115 12.47 -0.82 8.99
N ASN A 116 13.63 -0.72 8.32
CA ASN A 116 14.34 0.54 8.16
C ASN A 116 13.57 1.48 7.22
N LEU A 117 13.04 0.97 6.10
CA LEU A 117 12.18 1.72 5.21
C LEU A 117 10.95 2.26 5.95
N TYR A 118 10.28 1.38 6.72
CA TYR A 118 9.08 1.76 7.47
C TYR A 118 9.36 2.83 8.52
N ARG A 119 10.40 2.67 9.32
CA ARG A 119 10.80 3.70 10.30
C ARG A 119 11.13 5.01 9.63
N TRP A 120 11.89 4.99 8.53
CA TRP A 120 12.25 6.20 7.81
C TRP A 120 11.01 6.96 7.32
N ILE A 121 10.08 6.31 6.64
CA ILE A 121 8.87 6.93 6.11
C ILE A 121 7.94 7.42 7.23
N PHE A 122 7.64 6.56 8.19
CA PHE A 122 6.67 6.89 9.23
C PHE A 122 7.22 7.87 10.28
N ASP A 123 8.54 7.96 10.48
CA ASP A 123 9.15 9.04 11.26
C ASP A 123 8.95 10.38 10.55
N VAL A 124 9.14 10.46 9.22
CA VAL A 124 8.86 11.68 8.44
C VAL A 124 7.38 12.09 8.54
N LEU A 125 6.45 11.14 8.39
CA LEU A 125 5.03 11.43 8.53
C LEU A 125 4.68 11.92 9.93
N LYS A 126 5.27 11.33 10.97
CA LYS A 126 5.08 11.74 12.37
C LYS A 126 5.64 13.13 12.64
N GLU A 127 6.86 13.43 12.17
CA GLU A 127 7.51 14.75 12.33
C GLU A 127 6.72 15.88 11.67
N ASN A 128 6.04 15.58 10.54
CA ASN A 128 5.20 16.53 9.82
C ASN A 128 3.72 16.49 10.23
N ASN A 129 3.36 15.74 11.29
CA ASN A 129 1.99 15.58 11.78
C ASN A 129 1.00 15.11 10.70
N ALA A 130 1.43 14.22 9.80
CA ALA A 130 0.56 13.67 8.76
C ALA A 130 -0.61 12.87 9.37
N GLN A 131 -1.78 12.98 8.72
CA GLN A 131 -2.98 12.30 9.16
C GLN A 131 -3.18 11.01 8.37
N TYR A 132 -3.30 9.89 9.06
CA TYR A 132 -3.63 8.56 8.55
C TYR A 132 -4.01 7.65 9.72
N ASP A 133 -4.63 6.51 9.46
CA ASP A 133 -5.13 5.59 10.51
C ASP A 133 -4.33 4.29 10.55
N VAL A 134 -3.95 3.72 9.41
CA VAL A 134 -3.40 2.37 9.26
C VAL A 134 -2.09 2.39 8.49
N ILE A 135 -1.16 1.53 8.88
CA ILE A 135 0.09 1.24 8.17
C ILE A 135 -0.10 -0.03 7.34
N GLY A 136 -0.12 0.13 6.01
CA GLY A 136 -0.25 -0.96 5.05
C GLY A 136 1.09 -1.48 4.57
N MET A 137 1.16 -2.79 4.29
CA MET A 137 2.38 -3.50 3.90
C MET A 137 2.14 -4.42 2.71
N SER A 138 3.11 -4.50 1.78
CA SER A 138 3.20 -5.58 0.79
C SER A 138 4.26 -6.58 1.20
N LEU A 139 4.02 -7.89 0.92
CA LEU A 139 5.00 -8.94 1.16
C LEU A 139 4.96 -9.99 0.04
N TYR A 140 6.02 -10.05 -0.76
CA TYR A 140 6.15 -10.95 -1.91
C TYR A 140 7.43 -11.80 -1.80
N PRO A 141 7.46 -12.84 -0.98
CA PRO A 141 8.63 -13.67 -0.79
C PRO A 141 8.80 -14.70 -1.92
N GLY A 142 10.05 -15.14 -2.12
CA GLY A 142 10.35 -16.35 -2.86
C GLY A 142 10.25 -17.60 -1.96
N THR A 143 10.32 -18.77 -2.60
CA THR A 143 10.21 -20.09 -1.91
C THR A 143 11.31 -20.35 -0.89
N ASP A 144 12.47 -19.74 -1.07
CA ASP A 144 13.65 -19.87 -0.20
C ASP A 144 13.72 -18.76 0.88
N THR A 145 12.97 -17.67 0.73
CA THR A 145 13.04 -16.48 1.60
C THR A 145 11.82 -16.31 2.50
N TRP A 146 10.71 -16.97 2.21
CA TRP A 146 9.42 -16.68 2.86
C TRP A 146 9.45 -16.76 4.40
N LYS A 147 10.18 -17.71 4.98
CA LYS A 147 10.25 -17.84 6.45
C LYS A 147 10.93 -16.64 7.09
N THR A 148 12.04 -16.21 6.51
CA THR A 148 12.79 -15.05 7.01
C THR A 148 11.99 -13.76 6.80
N MET A 149 11.41 -13.57 5.61
CA MET A 149 10.62 -12.39 5.30
C MET A 149 9.35 -12.31 6.15
N THR A 150 8.65 -13.45 6.38
CA THR A 150 7.51 -13.49 7.31
C THR A 150 7.91 -13.06 8.71
N SER A 151 8.99 -13.65 9.26
CA SER A 151 9.46 -13.28 10.60
C SER A 151 9.84 -11.82 10.71
N SER A 152 10.51 -11.26 9.69
CA SER A 152 10.89 -9.83 9.64
C SER A 152 9.65 -8.93 9.51
N CYS A 153 8.68 -9.33 8.69
CA CYS A 153 7.43 -8.57 8.52
C CYS A 153 6.61 -8.53 9.83
N ILE A 154 6.45 -9.66 10.50
CA ILE A 154 5.76 -9.72 11.81
C ILE A 154 6.50 -8.87 12.87
N ALA A 155 7.82 -8.88 12.87
CA ALA A 155 8.60 -8.01 13.76
C ALA A 155 8.38 -6.53 13.42
N ASN A 156 8.36 -6.19 12.12
CA ASN A 156 8.08 -4.85 11.65
C ASN A 156 6.66 -4.39 12.03
N MET A 157 5.63 -5.23 11.84
CA MET A 157 4.25 -4.91 12.26
C MET A 157 4.19 -4.52 13.74
N LYS A 158 4.80 -5.33 14.62
CA LYS A 158 4.85 -5.07 16.07
C LYS A 158 5.60 -3.77 16.40
N ASP A 159 6.68 -3.48 15.70
CA ASP A 159 7.43 -2.24 15.86
C ASP A 159 6.60 -1.02 15.43
N MET A 160 5.89 -1.11 14.30
CA MET A 160 5.02 -0.04 13.80
C MET A 160 3.87 0.27 14.77
N VAL A 161 3.21 -0.76 15.29
CA VAL A 161 2.18 -0.62 16.34
C VAL A 161 2.75 0.10 17.56
N SER A 162 3.86 -0.42 18.10
CA SER A 162 4.49 0.13 19.31
C SER A 162 4.98 1.57 19.15
N ARG A 163 5.56 1.90 17.97
CA ARG A 163 6.23 3.19 17.72
C ARG A 163 5.26 4.29 17.34
N TYR A 164 4.22 3.97 16.58
CA TYR A 164 3.31 4.97 16.01
C TYR A 164 1.89 4.90 16.60
N ASN A 165 1.58 3.89 17.39
CA ASN A 165 0.25 3.66 17.94
C ASN A 165 -0.82 3.65 16.84
N LYS A 166 -0.56 2.86 15.79
CA LYS A 166 -1.41 2.69 14.61
C LYS A 166 -1.73 1.23 14.40
N GLU A 167 -2.89 0.97 13.81
CA GLU A 167 -3.23 -0.34 13.28
C GLU A 167 -2.34 -0.67 12.06
N VAL A 168 -2.17 -1.94 11.79
CA VAL A 168 -1.38 -2.46 10.67
C VAL A 168 -2.21 -3.41 9.81
N MET A 169 -1.84 -3.57 8.54
CA MET A 169 -2.52 -4.45 7.59
C MET A 169 -1.52 -4.95 6.55
N ILE A 170 -1.60 -6.22 6.18
CA ILE A 170 -0.98 -6.70 4.95
C ILE A 170 -1.93 -6.40 3.80
N CYS A 171 -1.65 -5.35 3.03
CA CYS A 171 -2.49 -4.89 1.92
C CYS A 171 -2.30 -5.73 0.67
N GLU A 172 -1.10 -6.29 0.50
CA GLU A 172 -0.77 -7.13 -0.64
C GLU A 172 0.14 -8.28 -0.23
N VAL A 173 -0.17 -9.46 -0.71
CA VAL A 173 0.67 -10.64 -0.61
C VAL A 173 0.50 -11.50 -1.86
N GLY A 174 1.56 -12.17 -2.26
CA GLY A 174 1.54 -13.13 -3.36
C GLY A 174 2.82 -13.96 -3.40
N MET A 175 2.74 -15.10 -4.06
CA MET A 175 3.86 -15.99 -4.36
C MET A 175 3.60 -16.68 -5.69
N SER A 176 4.63 -17.19 -6.36
CA SER A 176 4.47 -17.82 -7.67
C SER A 176 3.38 -18.91 -7.66
N TRP A 177 2.45 -18.84 -8.60
CA TRP A 177 1.26 -19.70 -8.67
C TRP A 177 1.61 -21.19 -8.81
N ASP A 178 2.75 -21.51 -9.45
CA ASP A 178 3.24 -22.88 -9.63
C ASP A 178 3.90 -23.45 -8.37
N GLU A 179 4.18 -22.61 -7.36
CA GLU A 179 4.69 -22.97 -6.05
C GLU A 179 3.57 -23.03 -4.97
N ALA A 180 2.38 -23.47 -5.38
CA ALA A 180 1.16 -23.40 -4.59
C ALA A 180 1.24 -24.07 -3.22
N ALA A 181 1.99 -25.16 -3.07
CA ALA A 181 2.17 -25.84 -1.78
C ALA A 181 2.99 -24.99 -0.79
N THR A 182 4.09 -24.42 -1.26
CA THR A 182 4.92 -23.50 -0.48
C THR A 182 4.15 -22.22 -0.15
N SER A 183 3.39 -21.69 -1.13
CA SER A 183 2.52 -20.53 -0.94
C SER A 183 1.48 -20.77 0.15
N LYS A 184 0.87 -21.98 0.20
CA LYS A 184 -0.04 -22.36 1.29
C LYS A 184 0.63 -22.33 2.65
N GLU A 185 1.84 -22.90 2.79
CA GLU A 185 2.59 -22.89 4.05
C GLU A 185 2.90 -21.46 4.49
N PHE A 186 3.40 -20.63 3.56
CA PHE A 186 3.68 -19.21 3.78
C PHE A 186 2.46 -18.46 4.27
N LEU A 187 1.34 -18.51 3.52
CA LEU A 187 0.11 -17.81 3.86
C LEU A 187 -0.49 -18.28 5.17
N THR A 188 -0.47 -19.60 5.44
CA THR A 188 -0.94 -20.16 6.71
C THR A 188 -0.17 -19.59 7.89
N GLU A 189 1.15 -19.53 7.81
CA GLU A 189 2.01 -19.00 8.86
C GLU A 189 1.84 -17.48 9.01
N LEU A 190 1.84 -16.74 7.90
CA LEU A 190 1.65 -15.29 7.91
C LEU A 190 0.30 -14.91 8.55
N ILE A 191 -0.80 -15.54 8.12
CA ILE A 191 -2.15 -15.26 8.66
C ILE A 191 -2.21 -15.59 10.15
N ALA A 192 -1.68 -16.75 10.58
CA ALA A 192 -1.70 -17.16 11.97
C ALA A 192 -0.91 -16.18 12.87
N GLN A 193 0.28 -15.75 12.42
CA GLN A 193 1.09 -14.79 13.17
C GLN A 193 0.50 -13.38 13.16
N SER A 194 -0.12 -12.96 12.06
CA SER A 194 -0.80 -11.67 11.94
C SER A 194 -2.03 -11.60 12.86
N LYS A 195 -2.83 -12.67 12.95
CA LYS A 195 -3.97 -12.77 13.88
C LYS A 195 -3.57 -12.66 15.36
N ALA A 196 -2.32 -12.93 15.70
CA ALA A 196 -1.80 -12.79 17.07
C ALA A 196 -1.38 -11.35 17.44
N ILE A 197 -1.57 -10.38 16.52
CA ILE A 197 -1.35 -8.97 16.74
C ILE A 197 -2.71 -8.30 16.78
N ASP A 198 -3.14 -7.84 17.95
CA ASP A 198 -4.50 -7.30 18.15
C ASP A 198 -4.82 -6.10 17.23
N GLU A 199 -3.80 -5.31 16.86
CA GLU A 199 -3.91 -4.17 15.96
C GLU A 199 -3.82 -4.53 14.48
N CYS A 200 -3.65 -5.82 14.11
CA CYS A 200 -3.64 -6.25 12.72
C CYS A 200 -5.05 -6.43 12.18
N LEU A 201 -5.39 -5.68 11.14
CA LEU A 201 -6.72 -5.69 10.52
C LEU A 201 -6.93 -6.87 9.55
N GLY A 202 -5.86 -7.48 9.05
CA GLY A 202 -5.97 -8.64 8.17
C GLY A 202 -4.84 -8.74 7.13
N VAL A 203 -5.02 -9.74 6.25
CA VAL A 203 -4.11 -10.06 5.14
C VAL A 203 -4.91 -10.16 3.86
N PHE A 204 -4.52 -9.39 2.84
CA PHE A 204 -5.14 -9.40 1.52
C PHE A 204 -4.19 -9.99 0.49
N TYR A 205 -4.69 -10.93 -0.31
CA TYR A 205 -3.97 -11.46 -1.45
C TYR A 205 -4.18 -10.51 -2.66
N TRP A 206 -3.09 -10.08 -3.32
CA TRP A 206 -3.19 -9.24 -4.49
C TRP A 206 -3.50 -10.06 -5.74
N GLU A 207 -4.60 -9.75 -6.40
CA GLU A 207 -5.06 -10.42 -7.62
C GLU A 207 -4.98 -11.96 -7.58
N PRO A 208 -5.52 -12.64 -6.55
CA PRO A 208 -5.41 -14.10 -6.43
C PRO A 208 -5.96 -14.84 -7.65
N GLN A 209 -6.96 -14.28 -8.33
CA GLN A 209 -7.62 -14.86 -9.50
C GLN A 209 -6.83 -14.74 -10.80
N SER A 210 -5.71 -14.01 -10.83
CA SER A 210 -4.82 -14.02 -11.98
C SER A 210 -4.32 -15.43 -12.23
N TYR A 211 -4.71 -16.01 -13.37
CA TYR A 211 -4.27 -17.36 -13.75
C TYR A 211 -2.84 -17.32 -14.30
N GLY A 212 -2.15 -18.47 -14.22
CA GLY A 212 -0.74 -18.56 -14.56
C GLY A 212 -0.37 -17.90 -15.87
N GLY A 213 0.51 -16.93 -15.82
CA GLY A 213 1.03 -16.20 -16.98
C GLY A 213 0.13 -15.13 -17.58
N TRP A 214 -1.02 -14.80 -16.97
CA TRP A 214 -1.86 -13.70 -17.46
C TRP A 214 -1.11 -12.36 -17.43
N ASN A 215 -0.97 -11.72 -18.60
CA ASN A 215 -0.18 -10.47 -18.77
C ASN A 215 1.23 -10.51 -18.17
N GLY A 216 1.82 -11.71 -18.02
CA GLY A 216 3.14 -11.88 -17.40
C GLY A 216 3.12 -11.82 -15.87
N TYR A 217 1.97 -11.63 -15.22
CA TYR A 217 1.86 -11.71 -13.77
C TYR A 217 1.87 -13.16 -13.31
N THR A 218 2.78 -13.49 -12.40
CA THR A 218 3.00 -14.87 -11.95
C THR A 218 2.68 -15.10 -10.48
N LEU A 219 2.30 -14.07 -9.73
CA LEU A 219 2.14 -14.13 -8.28
C LEU A 219 0.68 -14.33 -7.83
N GLY A 220 -0.19 -14.77 -8.74
CA GLY A 220 -1.57 -15.15 -8.42
C GLY A 220 -1.67 -16.47 -7.67
N ALA A 221 -2.89 -16.89 -7.36
CA ALA A 221 -3.19 -18.15 -6.66
C ALA A 221 -4.06 -19.11 -7.49
N PHE A 222 -4.19 -18.86 -8.80
CA PHE A 222 -4.94 -19.70 -9.72
C PHE A 222 -4.00 -20.32 -10.78
N ASP A 223 -4.27 -21.55 -11.15
CA ASP A 223 -3.49 -22.30 -12.15
C ASP A 223 -3.78 -21.82 -13.59
N GLU A 224 -3.05 -22.38 -14.57
CA GLU A 224 -3.24 -22.07 -15.99
C GLU A 224 -4.65 -22.37 -16.52
N SER A 225 -5.42 -23.21 -15.83
CA SER A 225 -6.81 -23.52 -16.18
C SER A 225 -7.82 -22.54 -15.56
N GLY A 226 -7.34 -21.55 -14.79
CA GLY A 226 -8.17 -20.57 -14.07
C GLY A 226 -8.85 -21.15 -12.83
N LYS A 227 -8.30 -22.20 -12.23
CA LYS A 227 -8.81 -22.79 -10.98
C LYS A 227 -7.95 -22.36 -9.80
N PRO A 228 -8.56 -22.13 -8.62
CA PRO A 228 -7.81 -21.84 -7.43
C PRO A 228 -6.89 -23.01 -7.08
N THR A 229 -5.64 -22.71 -6.75
CA THR A 229 -4.67 -23.68 -6.26
C THR A 229 -4.85 -23.93 -4.76
N VAL A 230 -4.11 -24.89 -4.22
CA VAL A 230 -4.11 -25.19 -2.76
C VAL A 230 -3.63 -24.02 -1.91
N ALA A 231 -2.99 -23.00 -2.49
CA ALA A 231 -2.59 -21.78 -1.78
C ALA A 231 -3.81 -21.09 -1.13
N MET A 232 -4.96 -21.11 -1.82
CA MET A 232 -6.19 -20.48 -1.31
C MET A 232 -6.78 -21.18 -0.07
N ASP A 233 -6.41 -22.43 0.20
CA ASP A 233 -6.87 -23.13 1.42
C ASP A 233 -6.39 -22.43 2.71
N ALA A 234 -5.31 -21.65 2.64
CA ALA A 234 -4.79 -20.89 3.78
C ALA A 234 -5.80 -19.88 4.35
N PHE A 235 -6.78 -19.44 3.56
CA PHE A 235 -7.82 -18.51 3.98
C PHE A 235 -9.05 -19.19 4.61
N ASN A 236 -9.07 -20.52 4.70
CA ASN A 236 -10.16 -21.30 5.31
C ASN A 236 -9.94 -21.59 6.81
N GLN A 237 -9.09 -20.83 7.52
CA GLN A 237 -8.72 -21.05 8.92
C GLN A 237 -9.57 -20.23 9.90
#